data_76934892b6e2920603250a5f8036df40
#
_entry.id   76934892b6e2920603250a5f8036df40
#
_cell.length_a   1.000
_cell.length_b   1.000
_cell.length_c   1.000
_cell.angle_alpha   90.00
_cell.angle_beta   90.00
_cell.angle_gamma   90.00
#
_symmetry.space_group_name_H-M   'P 1'
#
loop_
_entity.id
_entity.type
_entity.pdbx_description
1 polymer ?
#
loop_
_entity_poly.entity_id
_entity_poly.type
_entity_poly.pdbx_seq_one_letter_code
_entity_poly.pdbx_strand_id
1 'polypeptide(L)'
;MQPTVVQVNFGTVQHSEALEAHIRGKVASVMDRLLNRVTRVEVHLHDDKHNGSNDHDIRATVEARIAGRQPLAVSAIGHEFYGVVNRAIGKAGRAVSHTLEKTKSR
;
A
#
# COMPACT_ATOMS: atom_id res chain seq x y z
N MET A 1 -22.45 5.72 -2.76
CA MET A 1 -20.99 5.67 -2.63
C MET A 1 -20.55 4.24 -2.28
N GLN A 2 -19.67 3.70 -3.05
CA GLN A 2 -19.17 2.35 -2.76
C GLN A 2 -17.91 2.45 -1.90
N PRO A 3 -17.78 1.57 -0.88
CA PRO A 3 -16.57 1.57 -0.08
C PRO A 3 -15.36 1.11 -0.89
N THR A 4 -14.21 1.64 -0.55
CA THR A 4 -12.95 1.19 -1.15
C THR A 4 -12.66 -0.24 -0.73
N VAL A 5 -12.35 -1.09 -1.69
CA VAL A 5 -11.95 -2.47 -1.40
C VAL A 5 -10.47 -2.47 -1.04
N VAL A 6 -10.13 -3.07 0.10
CA VAL A 6 -8.74 -3.21 0.53
C VAL A 6 -8.41 -4.69 0.57
N GLN A 7 -7.39 -5.08 -0.18
CA GLN A 7 -6.91 -6.45 -0.22
C GLN A 7 -5.47 -6.49 0.27
N VAL A 8 -5.16 -7.41 1.17
CA VAL A 8 -3.81 -7.61 1.68
C VAL A 8 -3.34 -9.00 1.26
N ASN A 9 -2.23 -9.05 0.55
CA ASN A 9 -1.63 -10.30 0.10
C ASN A 9 -0.28 -10.45 0.80
N PHE A 10 -0.15 -11.45 1.66
CA PHE A 10 1.06 -11.66 2.43
C PHE A 10 2.20 -12.30 1.62
N GLY A 11 1.89 -12.94 0.49
CA GLY A 11 2.91 -13.55 -0.36
C GLY A 11 3.78 -14.53 0.42
N THR A 12 5.08 -14.27 0.45
CA THR A 12 6.04 -15.11 1.17
C THR A 12 6.13 -14.80 2.66
N VAL A 13 5.43 -13.75 3.13
CA VAL A 13 5.43 -13.34 4.52
C VAL A 13 4.40 -14.17 5.28
N GLN A 14 4.78 -14.67 6.45
CA GLN A 14 3.84 -15.40 7.30
C GLN A 14 2.68 -14.49 7.70
N HIS A 15 1.45 -15.01 7.59
CA HIS A 15 0.26 -14.25 7.94
C HIS A 15 0.28 -13.82 9.42
N SER A 16 -0.06 -12.58 9.67
CA SER A 16 -0.17 -12.01 11.00
C SER A 16 -1.43 -11.16 11.06
N GLU A 17 -2.34 -11.50 11.95
CA GLU A 17 -3.57 -10.72 12.12
C GLU A 17 -3.28 -9.30 12.57
N ALA A 18 -2.27 -9.14 13.44
CA ALA A 18 -1.89 -7.81 13.91
C ALA A 18 -1.36 -6.95 12.77
N LEU A 19 -0.52 -7.52 11.92
CA LEU A 19 0.02 -6.78 10.78
C LEU A 19 -1.08 -6.46 9.77
N GLU A 20 -1.98 -7.41 9.52
CA GLU A 20 -3.10 -7.15 8.62
C GLU A 20 -3.99 -6.02 9.12
N ALA A 21 -4.31 -6.03 10.41
CA ALA A 21 -5.12 -4.97 11.01
C ALA A 21 -4.42 -3.61 10.92
N HIS A 22 -3.11 -3.60 11.14
CA HIS A 22 -2.31 -2.38 11.00
C HIS A 22 -2.35 -1.85 9.57
N ILE A 23 -2.17 -2.72 8.59
CA ILE A 23 -2.20 -2.34 7.18
C ILE A 23 -3.55 -1.73 6.82
N ARG A 24 -4.64 -2.40 7.18
CA ARG A 24 -5.99 -1.91 6.88
C ARG A 24 -6.27 -0.58 7.54
N GLY A 25 -5.86 -0.42 8.79
CA GLY A 25 -6.02 0.85 9.50
C GLY A 25 -5.21 1.98 8.88
N LYS A 26 -3.98 1.66 8.45
CA LYS A 26 -3.10 2.66 7.83
C LYS A 26 -3.65 3.10 6.47
N VAL A 27 -4.13 2.15 5.66
CA VAL A 27 -4.75 2.46 4.38
C VAL A 27 -5.96 3.38 4.60
N ALA A 28 -6.83 3.02 5.55
CA ALA A 28 -8.00 3.84 5.84
C ALA A 28 -7.61 5.25 6.25
N SER A 29 -6.62 5.38 7.13
CA SER A 29 -6.17 6.68 7.62
C SER A 29 -5.57 7.54 6.51
N VAL A 30 -4.69 6.96 5.69
CA VAL A 30 -3.98 7.70 4.64
C VAL A 30 -4.91 8.06 3.49
N MET A 31 -5.86 7.17 3.16
CA MET A 31 -6.74 7.35 2.01
C MET A 31 -8.08 7.99 2.36
N ASP A 32 -8.29 8.37 3.62
CA ASP A 32 -9.59 8.81 4.12
C ASP A 32 -10.21 9.90 3.25
N ARG A 33 -9.43 10.91 2.88
CA ARG A 33 -9.93 12.02 2.07
C ARG A 33 -10.09 11.65 0.59
N LEU A 34 -9.62 10.48 0.20
CA LEU A 34 -9.57 10.05 -1.20
C LEU A 34 -10.47 8.85 -1.48
N LEU A 35 -11.17 8.34 -0.45
CA LEU A 35 -11.90 7.07 -0.55
C LEU A 35 -12.99 7.06 -1.62
N ASN A 36 -13.61 8.21 -1.89
CA ASN A 36 -14.64 8.28 -2.93
C ASN A 36 -14.05 8.30 -4.35
N ARG A 37 -12.74 8.45 -4.48
CA ARG A 37 -12.06 8.46 -5.77
C ARG A 37 -11.23 7.20 -5.99
N VAL A 38 -10.86 6.53 -4.90
CA VAL A 38 -10.06 5.30 -4.94
C VAL A 38 -11.01 4.12 -4.77
N THR A 39 -11.04 3.24 -5.75
CA THR A 39 -11.98 2.11 -5.75
C THR A 39 -11.38 0.85 -5.15
N ARG A 40 -10.06 0.71 -5.21
CA ARG A 40 -9.39 -0.49 -4.73
C ARG A 40 -7.96 -0.19 -4.33
N VAL A 41 -7.54 -0.75 -3.20
CA VAL A 41 -6.14 -0.69 -2.76
C VAL A 41 -5.69 -2.13 -2.49
N GLU A 42 -4.58 -2.53 -3.08
CA GLU A 42 -3.98 -3.83 -2.83
C GLU A 42 -2.60 -3.63 -2.24
N VAL A 43 -2.33 -4.30 -1.14
CA VAL A 43 -1.02 -4.27 -0.50
C VAL A 43 -0.42 -5.66 -0.61
N HIS A 44 0.71 -5.76 -1.28
CA HIS A 44 1.43 -7.02 -1.49
C HIS A 44 2.73 -6.99 -0.72
N LEU A 45 2.95 -8.03 0.09
CA LEU A 45 4.16 -8.16 0.89
C LEU A 45 5.05 -9.24 0.30
N HIS A 46 6.33 -9.05 0.40
CA HIS A 46 7.32 -10.02 -0.03
C HIS A 46 8.52 -9.97 0.90
N ASP A 47 8.98 -11.12 1.33
CA ASP A 47 10.14 -11.25 2.20
C ASP A 47 11.23 -11.99 1.44
N ASP A 48 12.30 -11.27 1.12
CA ASP A 48 13.47 -11.82 0.43
C ASP A 48 14.53 -12.15 1.46
N LYS A 49 14.69 -13.43 1.72
CA LYS A 49 15.75 -13.88 2.62
C LYS A 49 17.00 -14.17 1.80
N HIS A 50 18.07 -13.46 2.11
CA HIS A 50 19.34 -13.68 1.42
C HIS A 50 19.98 -14.99 1.87
N ASN A 51 20.54 -15.73 0.92
CA ASN A 51 21.15 -17.03 1.20
C ASN A 51 22.24 -16.94 2.26
N GLY A 52 22.14 -17.78 3.29
CA GLY A 52 23.13 -17.87 4.34
C GLY A 52 23.18 -16.69 5.28
N SER A 53 22.26 -15.78 5.19
CA SER A 53 22.21 -14.57 6.00
C SER A 53 20.91 -14.53 6.80
N ASN A 54 20.95 -13.88 7.95
CA ASN A 54 19.74 -13.57 8.71
C ASN A 54 19.08 -12.30 8.23
N ASP A 55 19.67 -11.64 7.25
CA ASP A 55 19.12 -10.39 6.71
C ASP A 55 17.96 -10.70 5.78
N HIS A 56 16.90 -9.94 5.96
CA HIS A 56 15.71 -10.01 5.13
C HIS A 56 15.47 -8.65 4.53
N ASP A 57 15.20 -8.61 3.23
CA ASP A 57 14.65 -7.42 2.59
C ASP A 57 13.15 -7.62 2.48
N ILE A 58 12.41 -6.80 3.19
CA ILE A 58 10.96 -6.83 3.14
C ILE A 58 10.52 -5.76 2.15
N ARG A 59 9.70 -6.17 1.19
CA ARG A 59 9.13 -5.25 0.20
C ARG A 59 7.63 -5.18 0.40
N ALA A 60 7.10 -3.96 0.38
CA ALA A 60 5.66 -3.75 0.32
C ALA A 60 5.36 -2.97 -0.95
N THR A 61 4.46 -3.50 -1.77
CA THR A 61 3.99 -2.84 -2.98
C THR A 61 2.53 -2.49 -2.77
N VAL A 62 2.17 -1.25 -3.01
CA VAL A 62 0.79 -0.77 -2.87
C VAL A 62 0.30 -0.36 -4.24
N GLU A 63 -0.78 -1.00 -4.68
CA GLU A 63 -1.45 -0.65 -5.92
C GLU A 63 -2.76 0.04 -5.57
N ALA A 64 -3.04 1.15 -6.23
CA ALA A 64 -4.28 1.89 -6.03
C ALA A 64 -4.98 2.10 -7.36
N ARG A 65 -6.27 1.79 -7.40
CA ARG A 65 -7.11 2.05 -8.57
C ARG A 65 -7.93 3.29 -8.31
N ILE A 66 -7.78 4.25 -9.19
CA ILE A 66 -8.48 5.53 -9.11
C ILE A 66 -9.54 5.51 -10.20
N ALA A 67 -10.77 5.88 -9.83
CA ALA A 67 -11.89 5.88 -10.78
C ALA A 67 -11.54 6.70 -12.02
N GLY A 68 -11.68 6.09 -13.20
CA GLY A 68 -11.44 6.75 -14.46
C GLY A 68 -9.98 7.00 -14.81
N ARG A 69 -9.05 6.37 -14.10
CA ARG A 69 -7.62 6.59 -14.28
C ARG A 69 -6.86 5.28 -14.38
N GLN A 70 -5.62 5.38 -14.83
CA GLN A 70 -4.71 4.24 -14.81
C GLN A 70 -4.38 3.89 -13.36
N PRO A 71 -4.29 2.59 -13.05
CA PRO A 71 -3.82 2.19 -11.73
C PRO A 71 -2.40 2.68 -11.49
N LEU A 72 -2.08 2.97 -10.24
CA LEU A 72 -0.71 3.30 -9.88
C LEU A 72 -0.18 2.28 -8.88
N ALA A 73 1.14 2.15 -8.84
CA ALA A 73 1.80 1.25 -7.92
C ALA A 73 3.06 1.92 -7.39
N VAL A 74 3.27 1.77 -6.10
CA VAL A 74 4.48 2.25 -5.43
C VAL A 74 5.01 1.15 -4.53
N SER A 75 6.27 1.22 -4.16
CA SER A 75 6.83 0.23 -3.25
C SER A 75 7.84 0.84 -2.30
N ALA A 76 8.11 0.12 -1.23
CA ALA A 76 9.16 0.45 -0.27
C ALA A 76 9.85 -0.84 0.14
N ILE A 77 11.10 -0.73 0.51
CA ILE A 77 11.93 -1.85 0.93
C ILE A 77 12.60 -1.47 2.25
N GLY A 78 12.76 -2.44 3.12
CA GLY A 78 13.46 -2.23 4.39
C GLY A 78 13.55 -3.53 5.16
N HIS A 79 13.88 -3.43 6.44
CA HIS A 79 14.15 -4.59 7.28
C HIS A 79 13.10 -4.83 8.35
N GLU A 80 12.10 -3.97 8.46
CA GLU A 80 11.10 -4.06 9.52
C GLU A 80 9.70 -3.83 8.91
N PHE A 81 8.78 -4.76 9.20
CA PHE A 81 7.47 -4.81 8.53
C PHE A 81 6.67 -3.52 8.65
N TYR A 82 6.50 -3.02 9.88
CA TYR A 82 5.62 -1.87 10.10
C TYR A 82 6.16 -0.62 9.42
N GLY A 83 7.48 -0.42 9.49
CA GLY A 83 8.12 0.72 8.84
C GLY A 83 7.99 0.68 7.32
N VAL A 84 8.22 -0.50 6.74
CA VAL A 84 8.12 -0.68 5.29
C VAL A 84 6.70 -0.43 4.82
N VAL A 85 5.73 -1.03 5.52
CA VAL A 85 4.31 -0.87 5.21
C VAL A 85 3.89 0.59 5.31
N ASN A 86 4.28 1.26 6.38
CA ASN A 86 3.92 2.66 6.59
C ASN A 86 4.46 3.56 5.49
N ARG A 87 5.73 3.33 5.09
CA ARG A 87 6.33 4.11 4.00
C ARG A 87 5.64 3.86 2.66
N ALA A 88 5.35 2.60 2.35
CA ALA A 88 4.70 2.25 1.09
C ALA A 88 3.30 2.86 0.99
N ILE A 89 2.51 2.74 2.05
CA ILE A 89 1.15 3.28 2.06
C ILE A 89 1.18 4.80 2.01
N GLY A 90 2.11 5.43 2.73
CA GLY A 90 2.27 6.88 2.68
C GLY A 90 2.64 7.37 1.28
N LYS A 91 3.54 6.65 0.60
CA LYS A 91 3.89 6.97 -0.80
C LYS A 91 2.68 6.85 -1.72
N ALA A 92 1.87 5.80 -1.53
CA ALA A 92 0.67 5.60 -2.32
C ALA A 92 -0.31 6.76 -2.15
N GLY A 93 -0.52 7.19 -0.91
CA GLY A 93 -1.41 8.31 -0.63
C GLY A 93 -0.96 9.59 -1.32
N ARG A 94 0.34 9.88 -1.24
CA ARG A 94 0.89 11.07 -1.92
C ARG A 94 0.77 10.97 -3.43
N ALA A 95 1.01 9.79 -4.00
CA ALA A 95 0.90 9.57 -5.44
C ALA A 95 -0.54 9.75 -5.93
N VAL A 96 -1.51 9.22 -5.18
CA VAL A 96 -2.93 9.38 -5.51
C VAL A 96 -3.30 10.85 -5.45
N SER A 97 -2.94 11.53 -4.37
CA SER A 97 -3.21 12.96 -4.19
C SER A 97 -2.65 13.77 -5.34
N HIS A 98 -1.40 13.50 -5.70
CA HIS A 98 -0.73 14.20 -6.79
C HIS A 98 -1.45 13.99 -8.13
N THR A 99 -1.87 12.76 -8.40
CA THR A 99 -2.61 12.44 -9.63
C THR A 99 -3.92 13.20 -9.70
N LEU A 100 -4.66 13.26 -8.58
CA LEU A 100 -5.93 13.96 -8.54
C LEU A 100 -5.76 15.47 -8.65
N GLU A 101 -4.72 16.03 -8.06
CA GLU A 101 -4.43 17.46 -8.17
C GLU A 101 -4.10 17.87 -9.59
N LYS A 102 -3.33 17.07 -10.30
CA LYS A 102 -3.02 17.35 -11.70
C LYS A 102 -4.27 17.46 -12.55
N THR A 103 -5.26 16.64 -12.25
CA THR A 103 -6.53 16.67 -12.98
C THR A 103 -7.30 17.95 -12.70
N LYS A 104 -7.25 18.43 -11.47
CA LYS A 104 -7.96 19.66 -11.07
C LYS A 104 -7.35 20.90 -11.70
N SER A 105 -6.07 20.87 -12.02
CA SER A 105 -5.35 22.04 -12.52
C SER A 105 -5.65 22.37 -13.97
N ARG A 106 -6.55 21.66 -14.61
CA ARG A 106 -6.91 21.91 -16.01
C ARG A 106 -8.15 22.72 -16.16
#